data_f5a681e28d83de631f1b655dbca92405
#
_entry.id   f5a681e28d83de631f1b655dbca92405
#
_cell.length_a   1.000
_cell.length_b   1.000
_cell.length_c   1.000
_cell.angle_alpha   90.00
_cell.angle_beta   90.00
_cell.angle_gamma   90.00
#
_symmetry.space_group_name_H-M   'P 1'
#
loop_
_entity.id
_entity.type
_entity.pdbx_description
1 polymer ?
#
loop_
_entity_poly.entity_id
_entity_poly.type
_entity_poly.pdbx_seq_one_letter_code
_entity_poly.pdbx_strand_id
1 'polypeptide(L)'
;MSPEELEIGYRGATACSAAGITYRQLDYWARTGLVEPGIRTASGSGTQRLYGFRDILVLKIVKRLLDAGVSLQNIRTAVEHLRSRGVTDLERITLMSDGASIYECSSPDEIIDLLQGGQGVFGIAVGKVWHEVEGSLSVLPGEINGQVIGGQDNDELSLRRKSKGA
;
A
#
# COMPACT_ATOMS: atom_id res chain seq x y z
N MET A 1 8.14 -14.30 10.29
CA MET A 1 7.74 -14.06 8.88
C MET A 1 7.05 -12.73 8.75
N SER A 2 7.43 -11.98 7.72
CA SER A 2 6.77 -10.71 7.39
C SER A 2 5.42 -10.96 6.71
N PRO A 3 4.49 -9.99 6.71
CA PRO A 3 3.19 -10.15 6.07
C PRO A 3 3.26 -10.58 4.60
N GLU A 4 4.24 -10.12 3.85
CA GLU A 4 4.40 -10.48 2.44
C GLU A 4 4.85 -11.94 2.25
N GLU A 5 5.60 -12.49 3.19
CA GLU A 5 6.04 -13.88 3.13
C GLU A 5 4.90 -14.85 3.42
N LEU A 6 3.93 -14.43 4.21
CA LEU A 6 2.77 -15.24 4.58
C LEU A 6 1.62 -15.14 3.59
N GLU A 7 1.74 -14.31 2.57
CA GLU A 7 0.66 -14.04 1.62
C GLU A 7 -0.68 -13.70 2.29
N ILE A 8 -0.61 -12.92 3.37
CA ILE A 8 -1.79 -12.47 4.08
C ILE A 8 -2.60 -11.55 3.16
N GLY A 9 -3.89 -11.85 3.03
CA GLY A 9 -4.84 -10.99 2.32
C GLY A 9 -5.60 -10.10 3.28
N TYR A 10 -5.82 -8.86 2.87
CA TYR A 10 -6.56 -7.85 3.64
C TYR A 10 -7.78 -7.41 2.86
N ARG A 11 -8.93 -7.36 3.52
CA ARG A 11 -10.17 -6.91 2.88
C ARG A 11 -10.14 -5.42 2.59
N GLY A 12 -11.06 -4.98 1.74
CA GLY A 12 -11.11 -3.58 1.29
C GLY A 12 -11.13 -2.56 2.42
N ALA A 13 -11.93 -2.78 3.46
CA ALA A 13 -11.98 -1.84 4.59
C ALA A 13 -10.63 -1.71 5.30
N THR A 14 -9.93 -2.82 5.51
CA THR A 14 -8.60 -2.84 6.12
C THR A 14 -7.58 -2.15 5.22
N ALA A 15 -7.61 -2.45 3.92
CA ALA A 15 -6.72 -1.82 2.95
C ALA A 15 -6.92 -0.30 2.91
N CYS A 16 -8.15 0.17 2.92
CA CYS A 16 -8.47 1.59 2.95
C CYS A 16 -7.93 2.26 4.22
N SER A 17 -8.13 1.64 5.37
CA SER A 17 -7.65 2.15 6.64
C SER A 17 -6.14 2.28 6.68
N ALA A 18 -5.43 1.24 6.24
CA ALA A 18 -3.96 1.22 6.23
C ALA A 18 -3.37 2.18 5.20
N ALA A 19 -3.99 2.31 4.05
CA ALA A 19 -3.49 3.18 2.98
C ALA A 19 -3.94 4.64 3.12
N GLY A 20 -4.94 4.91 3.95
CA GLY A 20 -5.48 6.26 4.12
C GLY A 20 -6.32 6.73 2.94
N ILE A 21 -7.06 5.82 2.32
CA ILE A 21 -7.90 6.10 1.15
C ILE A 21 -9.36 5.78 1.42
N THR A 22 -10.25 6.31 0.58
CA THR A 22 -11.66 5.99 0.65
C THR A 22 -11.96 4.70 -0.11
N TYR A 23 -13.08 4.05 0.23
CA TYR A 23 -13.52 2.87 -0.50
C TYR A 23 -13.80 3.20 -1.97
N ARG A 24 -14.29 4.40 -2.25
CA ARG A 24 -14.55 4.86 -3.61
C ARG A 24 -13.25 4.91 -4.44
N GLN A 25 -12.16 5.39 -3.85
CA GLN A 25 -10.85 5.39 -4.50
C GLN A 25 -10.36 3.96 -4.73
N LEU A 26 -10.46 3.12 -3.71
CA LEU A 26 -10.07 1.71 -3.81
C LEU A 26 -10.79 1.01 -4.97
N ASP A 27 -12.11 1.14 -5.01
CA ASP A 27 -12.94 0.51 -6.04
C ASP A 27 -12.64 1.05 -7.44
N TYR A 28 -12.52 2.36 -7.57
CA TYR A 28 -12.22 2.99 -8.85
C TYR A 28 -10.84 2.54 -9.38
N TRP A 29 -9.84 2.51 -8.52
CA TRP A 29 -8.51 2.09 -8.94
C TRP A 29 -8.44 0.60 -9.28
N ALA A 30 -9.23 -0.22 -8.62
CA ALA A 30 -9.33 -1.64 -8.98
C ALA A 30 -9.99 -1.82 -10.34
N ARG A 31 -11.11 -1.14 -10.58
CA ARG A 31 -11.86 -1.25 -11.84
C ARG A 31 -11.10 -0.69 -13.05
N THR A 32 -10.31 0.34 -12.84
CA THR A 32 -9.51 0.95 -13.92
C THR A 32 -8.16 0.30 -14.13
N GLY A 33 -7.81 -0.71 -13.32
CA GLY A 33 -6.56 -1.43 -13.44
C GLY A 33 -5.34 -0.68 -12.92
N LEU A 34 -5.54 0.44 -12.19
CA LEU A 34 -4.41 1.18 -11.61
C LEU A 34 -3.77 0.38 -10.48
N VAL A 35 -4.57 -0.08 -9.53
CA VAL A 35 -4.12 -0.99 -8.48
C VAL A 35 -5.18 -2.06 -8.28
N GLU A 36 -4.84 -3.27 -8.68
CA GLU A 36 -5.72 -4.43 -8.54
C GLU A 36 -5.36 -5.23 -7.28
N PRO A 37 -6.35 -5.89 -6.65
CA PRO A 37 -6.05 -6.75 -5.51
C PRO A 37 -5.21 -7.95 -5.96
N GLY A 38 -4.02 -8.10 -5.37
CA GLY A 38 -3.07 -9.13 -5.78
C GLY A 38 -3.34 -10.52 -5.21
N ILE A 39 -4.08 -10.63 -4.12
CA ILE A 39 -4.37 -11.91 -3.48
C ILE A 39 -5.63 -12.55 -4.08
N ARG A 40 -6.72 -11.78 -4.16
CA ARG A 40 -7.98 -12.27 -4.73
C ARG A 40 -8.79 -11.12 -5.30
N THR A 41 -9.12 -11.21 -6.59
CA THR A 41 -10.02 -10.27 -7.24
C THR A 41 -11.48 -10.62 -6.94
N ALA A 42 -12.36 -9.63 -7.04
CA ALA A 42 -13.79 -9.89 -6.93
C ALA A 42 -14.27 -10.61 -8.20
N SER A 43 -14.89 -11.79 -8.04
CA SER A 43 -15.48 -12.55 -9.13
C SER A 43 -16.89 -12.97 -8.72
N GLY A 44 -17.89 -12.26 -9.22
CA GLY A 44 -19.28 -12.50 -8.89
C GLY A 44 -19.70 -11.92 -7.54
N SER A 45 -20.98 -12.09 -7.20
CA SER A 45 -21.53 -11.55 -5.96
C SER A 45 -21.06 -12.38 -4.76
N GLY A 46 -20.66 -11.73 -3.69
CA GLY A 46 -20.22 -12.36 -2.47
C GLY A 46 -18.73 -12.62 -2.36
N THR A 47 -17.95 -12.45 -3.44
CA THR A 47 -16.49 -12.61 -3.40
C THR A 47 -15.86 -11.31 -2.97
N GLN A 48 -15.10 -11.34 -1.88
CA GLN A 48 -14.40 -10.18 -1.36
C GLN A 48 -13.02 -10.05 -2.03
N ARG A 49 -12.67 -8.84 -2.43
CA ARG A 49 -11.30 -8.52 -2.87
C ARG A 49 -10.36 -8.66 -1.69
N LEU A 50 -9.19 -9.24 -1.93
CA LEU A 50 -8.13 -9.34 -0.95
C LEU A 50 -6.85 -8.70 -1.48
N TYR A 51 -6.32 -7.77 -0.70
CA TYR A 51 -5.12 -7.02 -1.02
C TYR A 51 -3.95 -7.54 -0.19
N GLY A 52 -2.80 -7.72 -0.81
CA GLY A 52 -1.58 -8.09 -0.10
C GLY A 52 -0.89 -6.86 0.48
N PHE A 53 0.15 -7.09 1.27
CA PHE A 53 0.96 -6.01 1.85
C PHE A 53 1.49 -5.05 0.77
N ARG A 54 2.06 -5.62 -0.30
CA ARG A 54 2.60 -4.81 -1.40
C ARG A 54 1.53 -3.95 -2.06
N ASP A 55 0.34 -4.51 -2.26
CA ASP A 55 -0.77 -3.76 -2.84
C ASP A 55 -1.14 -2.56 -1.99
N ILE A 56 -1.19 -2.73 -0.68
CA ILE A 56 -1.52 -1.65 0.26
C ILE A 56 -0.42 -0.60 0.28
N LEU A 57 0.83 -1.01 0.22
CA LEU A 57 1.96 -0.10 0.07
C LEU A 57 1.80 0.76 -1.18
N VAL A 58 1.50 0.13 -2.31
CA VAL A 58 1.29 0.84 -3.58
C VAL A 58 0.09 1.78 -3.48
N LEU A 59 -1.02 1.35 -2.88
CA LEU A 59 -2.19 2.20 -2.67
C LEU A 59 -1.83 3.48 -1.91
N LYS A 60 -1.06 3.35 -0.85
CA LYS A 60 -0.64 4.50 -0.03
C LYS A 60 0.26 5.44 -0.80
N ILE A 61 1.17 4.90 -1.59
CA ILE A 61 2.06 5.70 -2.44
C ILE A 61 1.27 6.42 -3.53
N VAL A 62 0.33 5.75 -4.17
CA VAL A 62 -0.55 6.36 -5.18
C VAL A 62 -1.31 7.56 -4.57
N LYS A 63 -1.84 7.39 -3.38
CA LYS A 63 -2.54 8.48 -2.67
C LYS A 63 -1.63 9.69 -2.47
N ARG A 64 -0.39 9.48 -2.03
CA ARG A 64 0.58 10.56 -1.84
C ARG A 64 0.95 11.25 -3.13
N LEU A 65 1.12 10.49 -4.22
CA LEU A 65 1.42 11.05 -5.53
C LEU A 65 0.26 11.90 -6.05
N LEU A 66 -0.97 11.42 -5.88
CA LEU A 66 -2.16 12.19 -6.26
C LEU A 66 -2.28 13.48 -5.46
N ASP A 67 -2.07 13.42 -4.17
CA ASP A 67 -2.13 14.60 -3.29
C ASP A 67 -1.05 15.61 -3.64
N ALA A 68 0.08 15.17 -4.16
CA ALA A 68 1.17 16.04 -4.62
C ALA A 68 0.94 16.60 -6.03
N GLY A 69 -0.15 16.21 -6.70
CA GLY A 69 -0.49 16.73 -8.03
C GLY A 69 0.20 16.02 -9.18
N VAL A 70 0.76 14.82 -8.94
CA VAL A 70 1.38 14.03 -10.01
C VAL A 70 0.31 13.52 -10.97
N SER A 71 0.59 13.56 -12.27
CA SER A 71 -0.35 13.13 -13.28
C SER A 71 -0.64 11.64 -13.19
N LEU A 72 -1.85 11.24 -13.59
CA LEU A 72 -2.24 9.83 -13.57
C LEU A 72 -1.32 8.96 -14.42
N GLN A 73 -0.86 9.46 -15.56
CA GLN A 73 0.08 8.74 -16.42
C GLN A 73 1.40 8.45 -15.71
N ASN A 74 1.94 9.44 -14.99
CA ASN A 74 3.17 9.27 -14.22
C ASN A 74 2.96 8.35 -13.02
N ILE A 75 1.77 8.39 -12.40
CA ILE A 75 1.42 7.46 -11.33
C ILE A 75 1.39 6.02 -11.84
N ARG A 76 0.83 5.78 -13.03
CA ARG A 76 0.82 4.46 -13.64
C ARG A 76 2.24 3.93 -13.85
N THR A 77 3.13 4.78 -14.34
CA THR A 77 4.55 4.44 -14.50
C THR A 77 5.18 4.08 -13.16
N ALA A 78 4.92 4.88 -12.13
CA ALA A 78 5.43 4.59 -10.78
C ALA A 78 4.93 3.25 -10.24
N VAL A 79 3.65 2.95 -10.42
CA VAL A 79 3.07 1.68 -9.99
C VAL A 79 3.75 0.50 -10.68
N GLU A 80 3.98 0.60 -11.99
CA GLU A 80 4.69 -0.44 -12.73
C GLU A 80 6.10 -0.68 -12.17
N HIS A 81 6.83 0.40 -11.89
CA HIS A 81 8.16 0.29 -11.29
C HIS A 81 8.12 -0.39 -9.93
N LEU A 82 7.20 0.02 -9.07
CA LEU A 82 7.08 -0.56 -7.74
C LEU A 82 6.72 -2.04 -7.78
N ARG A 83 5.85 -2.43 -8.71
CA ARG A 83 5.45 -3.84 -8.87
C ARG A 83 6.55 -4.72 -9.43
N SER A 84 7.45 -4.15 -10.24
CA SER A 84 8.56 -4.89 -10.85
C SER A 84 9.72 -5.13 -9.89
N ARG A 85 9.78 -4.42 -8.77
CA ARG A 85 10.87 -4.52 -7.80
C ARG A 85 10.61 -5.61 -6.76
N GLY A 86 11.69 -6.24 -6.31
CA GLY A 86 11.64 -7.15 -5.18
C GLY A 86 11.39 -6.40 -3.87
N VAL A 87 10.88 -7.13 -2.89
CA VAL A 87 10.52 -6.59 -1.58
C VAL A 87 11.69 -5.86 -0.91
N THR A 88 12.88 -6.46 -0.94
CA THR A 88 14.08 -5.87 -0.34
C THR A 88 14.47 -4.55 -1.00
N ASP A 89 14.29 -4.45 -2.32
CA ASP A 89 14.62 -3.24 -3.06
C ASP A 89 13.65 -2.10 -2.73
N LEU A 90 12.38 -2.40 -2.49
CA LEU A 90 11.36 -1.39 -2.16
C LEU A 90 11.71 -0.60 -0.90
N GLU A 91 12.34 -1.24 0.08
CA GLU A 91 12.75 -0.54 1.32
C GLU A 91 13.80 0.54 1.07
N ARG A 92 14.57 0.45 -0.01
CA ARG A 92 15.69 1.34 -0.30
C ARG A 92 15.39 2.42 -1.32
N ILE A 93 14.23 2.35 -1.95
CA ILE A 93 13.88 3.26 -3.05
C ILE A 93 13.30 4.55 -2.53
N THR A 94 13.73 5.66 -3.11
CA THR A 94 13.05 6.95 -3.02
C THR A 94 12.50 7.29 -4.39
N LEU A 95 11.21 7.55 -4.48
CA LEU A 95 10.58 8.05 -5.69
C LEU A 95 10.65 9.58 -5.65
N MET A 96 11.17 10.15 -6.73
CA MET A 96 11.29 11.60 -6.88
C MET A 96 10.47 12.04 -8.08
N SER A 97 9.82 13.19 -7.98
CA SER A 97 9.10 13.78 -9.10
C SER A 97 9.42 15.26 -9.22
N ASP A 98 9.70 15.70 -10.43
CA ASP A 98 9.90 17.10 -10.78
C ASP A 98 8.61 17.75 -11.34
N GLY A 99 7.49 17.05 -11.24
CA GLY A 99 6.20 17.45 -11.80
C GLY A 99 5.95 16.93 -13.21
N ALA A 100 7.00 16.60 -13.96
CA ALA A 100 6.90 16.08 -15.33
C ALA A 100 7.24 14.60 -15.43
N SER A 101 8.18 14.14 -14.60
CA SER A 101 8.69 12.77 -14.65
C SER A 101 8.83 12.19 -13.26
N ILE A 102 8.87 10.87 -13.17
CA ILE A 102 9.14 10.16 -11.92
C ILE A 102 10.49 9.46 -12.05
N TYR A 103 11.30 9.62 -11.02
CA TYR A 103 12.63 9.03 -10.94
C TYR A 103 12.70 8.12 -9.72
N GLU A 104 13.39 7.02 -9.89
CA GLU A 104 13.65 6.06 -8.85
C GLU A 104 15.10 6.23 -8.41
N CYS A 105 15.30 6.58 -7.13
CA CYS A 105 16.64 6.80 -6.57
C CYS A 105 16.91 5.75 -5.49
N SER A 106 18.06 5.09 -5.58
CA SER A 106 18.45 4.06 -4.62
C SER A 106 19.62 4.51 -3.72
N SER A 107 20.14 5.73 -3.93
CA SER A 107 21.22 6.27 -3.12
C SER A 107 21.02 7.76 -2.86
N PRO A 108 21.61 8.29 -1.77
CA PRO A 108 21.57 9.74 -1.51
C PRO A 108 22.21 10.57 -2.61
N ASP A 109 23.24 10.05 -3.27
CA ASP A 109 23.93 10.76 -4.35
C ASP A 109 23.03 11.01 -5.54
N GLU A 110 22.21 10.03 -5.91
CA GLU A 110 21.22 10.18 -7.00
C GLU A 110 20.22 11.28 -6.68
N ILE A 111 19.79 11.37 -5.41
CA ILE A 111 18.86 12.41 -4.97
C ILE A 111 19.51 13.78 -5.07
N ILE A 112 20.76 13.91 -4.63
CA ILE A 112 21.53 15.16 -4.70
C ILE A 112 21.68 15.59 -6.15
N ASP A 113 22.03 14.68 -7.05
CA ASP A 113 22.18 14.97 -8.47
C ASP A 113 20.89 15.53 -9.09
N LEU A 114 19.74 14.99 -8.72
CA LEU A 114 18.45 15.52 -9.19
C LEU A 114 18.20 16.93 -8.66
N LEU A 115 18.51 17.19 -7.39
CA LEU A 115 18.31 18.49 -6.76
C LEU A 115 19.23 19.56 -7.34
N GLN A 116 20.44 19.19 -7.75
CA GLN A 116 21.41 20.13 -8.33
C GLN A 116 20.96 20.69 -9.69
N GLY A 117 20.01 20.04 -10.34
CA GLY A 117 19.39 20.56 -11.56
C GLY A 117 18.56 21.81 -11.37
N GLY A 118 18.36 22.26 -10.14
CA GLY A 118 17.62 23.48 -9.84
C GLY A 118 16.12 23.39 -9.92
N GLN A 119 15.60 22.20 -10.11
CA GLN A 119 14.15 21.97 -10.20
C GLN A 119 13.58 21.69 -8.81
N GLY A 120 12.35 22.15 -8.57
CA GLY A 120 11.59 21.73 -7.40
C GLY A 120 11.22 20.27 -7.52
N VAL A 121 11.52 19.47 -6.50
CA VAL A 121 11.23 18.04 -6.52
C VAL A 121 10.41 17.65 -5.29
N PHE A 122 9.53 16.66 -5.50
CA PHE A 122 8.79 16.00 -4.44
C PHE A 122 9.35 14.59 -4.31
N GLY A 123 9.55 14.11 -3.09
CA GLY A 123 10.11 12.79 -2.85
C GLY A 123 9.29 11.96 -1.88
N ILE A 124 9.24 10.65 -2.12
CA ILE A 124 8.66 9.67 -1.21
C ILE A 124 9.72 8.62 -0.92
N ALA A 125 10.11 8.52 0.36
CA ALA A 125 10.93 7.41 0.81
C ALA A 125 10.04 6.18 0.99
N VAL A 126 10.12 5.24 0.06
CA VAL A 126 9.24 4.07 0.02
C VAL A 126 9.39 3.22 1.28
N GLY A 127 10.62 3.06 1.78
CA GLY A 127 10.86 2.33 3.02
C GLY A 127 10.13 2.90 4.23
N LYS A 128 10.01 4.23 4.30
CA LYS A 128 9.27 4.88 5.38
C LYS A 128 7.78 4.58 5.29
N VAL A 129 7.22 4.64 4.08
CA VAL A 129 5.81 4.28 3.84
C VAL A 129 5.58 2.82 4.16
N TRP A 130 6.52 1.94 3.82
CA TRP A 130 6.50 0.53 4.18
C TRP A 130 6.32 0.34 5.68
N HIS A 131 7.15 1.00 6.49
CA HIS A 131 7.06 0.87 7.96
C HIS A 131 5.73 1.42 8.50
N GLU A 132 5.20 2.47 7.91
CA GLU A 132 3.88 2.98 8.27
C GLU A 132 2.77 1.95 8.00
N VAL A 133 2.83 1.29 6.85
CA VAL A 133 1.86 0.24 6.47
C VAL A 133 2.00 -0.97 7.40
N GLU A 134 3.23 -1.41 7.67
CA GLU A 134 3.47 -2.49 8.63
C GLU A 134 2.84 -2.19 9.98
N GLY A 135 3.08 -0.99 10.49
CA GLY A 135 2.53 -0.56 11.76
C GLY A 135 1.01 -0.56 11.78
N SER A 136 0.40 -0.05 10.72
CA SER A 136 -1.07 -0.03 10.60
C SER A 136 -1.65 -1.44 10.52
N LEU A 137 -1.05 -2.31 9.72
CA LEU A 137 -1.55 -3.67 9.52
C LEU A 137 -1.34 -4.57 10.73
N SER A 138 -0.36 -4.27 11.59
CA SER A 138 -0.10 -5.07 12.79
C SER A 138 -1.28 -5.11 13.75
N VAL A 139 -2.17 -4.11 13.70
CA VAL A 139 -3.33 -4.00 14.59
C VAL A 139 -4.65 -4.24 13.86
N LEU A 140 -4.60 -4.64 12.58
CA LEU A 140 -5.78 -4.85 11.74
C LEU A 140 -5.89 -6.32 11.33
N PRO A 141 -7.12 -6.84 11.10
CA PRO A 141 -7.28 -8.24 10.73
C PRO A 141 -6.88 -8.52 9.27
N GLY A 142 -6.26 -9.67 9.05
CA GLY A 142 -5.96 -10.20 7.73
C GLY A 142 -6.58 -11.59 7.55
N GLU A 143 -6.40 -12.19 6.37
CA GLU A 143 -6.87 -13.53 6.04
C GLU A 143 -5.77 -14.37 5.42
N ILE A 144 -5.64 -15.61 5.88
CA ILE A 144 -4.83 -16.64 5.23
C ILE A 144 -5.75 -17.83 4.98
N ASN A 145 -5.88 -18.25 3.72
CA ASN A 145 -6.71 -19.41 3.32
C ASN A 145 -8.14 -19.33 3.87
N GLY A 146 -8.74 -18.14 3.88
CA GLY A 146 -10.10 -17.92 4.33
C GLY A 146 -10.27 -17.77 5.84
N GLN A 147 -9.18 -17.88 6.61
CA GLN A 147 -9.22 -17.71 8.06
C GLN A 147 -8.73 -16.33 8.47
N VAL A 148 -9.49 -15.66 9.30
CA VAL A 148 -9.11 -14.33 9.82
C VAL A 148 -8.01 -14.50 10.86
N ILE A 149 -6.94 -13.72 10.71
CA ILE A 149 -5.79 -13.70 11.62
C ILE A 149 -5.46 -12.26 11.98
N GLY A 150 -4.78 -12.09 13.12
CA GLY A 150 -4.30 -10.78 13.56
C GLY A 150 -5.42 -9.91 14.11
N GLY A 151 -5.13 -8.63 14.18
CA GLY A 151 -5.95 -7.67 14.89
C GLY A 151 -5.57 -7.63 16.36
N GLN A 152 -6.14 -6.65 17.09
CA GLN A 152 -5.91 -6.57 18.52
C GLN A 152 -6.85 -7.51 19.26
N ASP A 153 -6.28 -8.54 19.88
CA ASP A 153 -7.03 -9.42 20.80
C ASP A 153 -7.54 -8.67 22.02
N ASN A 154 -7.07 -7.45 22.23
CA ASN A 154 -7.42 -6.60 23.36
C ASN A 154 -8.51 -5.57 23.00
N ASP A 155 -9.19 -5.72 21.88
CA ASP A 155 -10.34 -4.91 21.55
C ASP A 155 -11.41 -5.15 22.64
N GLU A 156 -11.89 -4.06 23.23
CA GLU A 156 -12.91 -4.10 24.29
C GLU A 156 -14.14 -4.90 23.88
N LEU A 157 -14.52 -4.83 22.62
CA LEU A 157 -15.65 -5.57 22.08
C LEU A 157 -15.39 -7.08 22.05
N SER A 158 -14.17 -7.48 21.70
CA SER A 158 -13.77 -8.89 21.71
C SER A 158 -13.77 -9.46 23.12
N LEU A 159 -13.26 -8.69 24.09
CA LEU A 159 -13.26 -9.07 25.49
C LEU A 159 -14.68 -9.20 26.03
N ARG A 160 -15.57 -8.27 25.69
CA ARG A 160 -16.99 -8.33 26.10
C ARG A 160 -17.70 -9.53 25.48
N ARG A 161 -17.42 -9.87 24.23
CA ARG A 161 -17.99 -11.06 23.59
C ARG A 161 -17.51 -12.34 24.25
N LYS A 162 -16.23 -12.42 24.58
CA LYS A 162 -15.67 -13.59 25.27
C LYS A 162 -16.26 -13.75 26.66
N SER A 163 -16.48 -12.67 27.40
CA SER A 163 -17.07 -12.72 28.72
C SER A 163 -18.55 -13.09 28.71
N LYS A 164 -19.29 -12.73 27.67
CA LYS A 164 -20.72 -13.06 27.52
C LYS A 164 -20.97 -14.43 26.91
N GLY A 165 -19.97 -15.02 26.25
CA GLY A 165 -20.08 -16.33 25.63
C GLY A 165 -19.69 -17.49 26.54
N ALA A 166 -19.40 -17.21 27.80
CA ALA A 166 -18.99 -18.22 28.74
C ALA A 166 -20.19 -18.87 29.42
#